data_099ab5c4a128374e70fb6a6e5cdd47ce
#
_entry.id   099ab5c4a128374e70fb6a6e5cdd47ce
#
_cell.length_a   1.000
_cell.length_b   1.000
_cell.length_c   1.000
_cell.angle_alpha   90.00
_cell.angle_beta   90.00
_cell.angle_gamma   90.00
#
_symmetry.space_group_name_H-M   'P 1'
#
loop_
_entity.id
_entity.type
_entity.pdbx_description
1 polymer ?
#
loop_
_entity_poly.entity_id
_entity_poly.type
_entity_poly.pdbx_seq_one_letter_code
_entity_poly.pdbx_strand_id
1 'polypeptide(L)'
;MKIIPLKAAHGDALIIQFSSRNKDYTIVVDGGPPETAEYVANLYDKLGYIDLLILTHYDNDHIAGILEFFSQHKHDTSEYVGQVWVNGAQLIYYDDEVNTAAYEDAFNLTVCLKHLKDHGFICQWRDGITCDMNPIIKDDFRIDILSPSTEILRTLEKSLNIMWMNMVCRMIQMLMKRYRLLMP
;
A
#
# COMPACT_ATOMS: atom_id res chain seq x y z
N MET A 1 6.43 11.32 22.16
CA MET A 1 5.69 10.63 21.07
C MET A 1 4.27 11.17 21.04
N LYS A 2 3.76 11.47 19.85
CA LYS A 2 2.41 11.96 19.59
C LYS A 2 1.75 11.03 18.57
N ILE A 3 0.56 10.54 18.84
CA ILE A 3 -0.26 9.74 17.92
C ILE A 3 -1.48 10.58 17.58
N ILE A 4 -1.72 10.78 16.31
CA ILE A 4 -2.77 11.65 15.77
C ILE A 4 -3.67 10.79 14.87
N PRO A 5 -4.81 10.28 15.40
CA PRO A 5 -5.81 9.68 14.52
C PRO A 5 -6.43 10.78 13.66
N LEU A 6 -6.57 10.48 12.37
CA LEU A 6 -7.17 11.39 11.41
C LEU A 6 -8.68 11.11 11.30
N LYS A 7 -9.40 12.03 10.69
CA LYS A 7 -10.82 11.85 10.41
C LYS A 7 -10.97 10.92 9.20
N ALA A 8 -11.01 9.62 9.45
CA ALA A 8 -11.07 8.57 8.44
C ALA A 8 -12.43 7.83 8.40
N ALA A 9 -13.51 8.46 8.87
CA ALA A 9 -14.87 7.89 8.88
C ALA A 9 -14.91 6.48 9.49
N HIS A 10 -15.15 5.44 8.67
CA HIS A 10 -15.18 4.03 9.09
C HIS A 10 -13.85 3.30 8.88
N GLY A 11 -12.85 3.95 8.28
CA GLY A 11 -11.52 3.40 8.06
C GLY A 11 -10.48 3.92 9.05
N ASP A 12 -9.22 3.64 8.77
CA ASP A 12 -8.09 4.05 9.59
C ASP A 12 -7.12 4.97 8.85
N ALA A 13 -6.66 6.00 9.52
CA ALA A 13 -5.52 6.83 9.10
C ALA A 13 -4.86 7.45 10.33
N LEU A 14 -3.56 7.25 10.50
CA LEU A 14 -2.83 7.67 11.68
C LEU A 14 -1.54 8.40 11.29
N ILE A 15 -1.18 9.43 12.07
CA ILE A 15 0.15 10.04 12.04
C ILE A 15 0.79 9.81 13.42
N ILE A 16 2.01 9.29 13.42
CA ILE A 16 2.82 9.07 14.62
C ILE A 16 4.07 9.93 14.49
N GLN A 17 4.29 10.82 15.44
CA GLN A 17 5.45 11.69 15.50
C GLN A 17 6.20 11.53 16.82
N PHE A 18 7.50 11.43 16.75
CA PHE A 18 8.37 11.34 17.93
C PHE A 18 9.79 11.78 17.59
N SER A 19 10.54 12.14 18.64
CA SER A 19 11.98 12.46 18.50
C SER A 19 12.82 11.36 19.14
N SER A 20 13.90 11.00 18.49
CA SER A 20 14.92 10.06 19.01
C SER A 20 16.30 10.55 18.58
N ARG A 21 17.24 10.64 19.51
CA ARG A 21 18.64 11.09 19.27
C ARG A 21 18.75 12.37 18.42
N ASN A 22 17.95 13.39 18.77
CA ASN A 22 17.92 14.71 18.08
C ASN A 22 17.43 14.63 16.62
N LYS A 23 16.74 13.57 16.23
CA LYS A 23 16.03 13.47 14.96
C LYS A 23 14.53 13.31 15.21
N ASP A 24 13.74 14.05 14.46
CA ASP A 24 12.28 13.87 14.43
C ASP A 24 11.91 12.81 13.39
N TYR A 25 10.97 11.98 13.76
CA TYR A 25 10.43 10.90 12.94
C TYR A 25 8.94 11.09 12.73
N THR A 26 8.51 10.91 11.49
CA THR A 26 7.10 10.90 11.11
C THR A 26 6.77 9.55 10.46
N ILE A 27 5.83 8.83 11.08
CA ILE A 27 5.27 7.59 10.52
C ILE A 27 3.81 7.84 10.21
N VAL A 28 3.34 7.40 9.04
CA VAL A 28 1.93 7.39 8.69
C VAL A 28 1.46 5.96 8.50
N VAL A 29 0.25 5.68 8.93
CA VAL A 29 -0.36 4.35 8.84
C VAL A 29 -1.74 4.49 8.23
N ASP A 30 -1.94 3.80 7.11
CA ASP A 30 -3.16 3.79 6.31
C ASP A 30 -3.57 5.17 5.78
N GLY A 31 -4.61 5.24 4.97
CA GLY A 31 -5.03 6.44 4.26
C GLY A 31 -6.54 6.74 4.36
N GLY A 32 -7.29 5.90 5.09
CA GLY A 32 -8.73 6.06 5.20
C GLY A 32 -9.50 5.79 3.91
N PRO A 33 -10.83 5.95 3.97
CA PRO A 33 -11.74 5.64 2.88
C PRO A 33 -11.80 6.74 1.80
N PRO A 34 -12.42 6.47 0.64
CA PRO A 34 -12.51 7.39 -0.49
C PRO A 34 -13.11 8.76 -0.13
N GLU A 35 -14.12 8.80 0.73
CA GLU A 35 -14.78 10.06 1.13
C GLU A 35 -13.88 11.00 1.93
N THR A 36 -12.77 10.51 2.48
CA THR A 36 -11.78 11.31 3.21
C THR A 36 -10.41 11.32 2.55
N ALA A 37 -10.25 10.68 1.41
CA ALA A 37 -8.96 10.48 0.74
C ALA A 37 -8.21 11.80 0.48
N GLU A 38 -8.86 12.79 -0.13
CA GLU A 38 -8.29 14.10 -0.39
C GLU A 38 -7.87 14.82 0.91
N TYR A 39 -8.68 14.74 1.95
CA TYR A 39 -8.35 15.32 3.25
C TYR A 39 -7.11 14.68 3.87
N VAL A 40 -7.00 13.35 3.82
CA VAL A 40 -5.84 12.62 4.35
C VAL A 40 -4.60 12.91 3.53
N ALA A 41 -4.70 12.85 2.20
CA ALA A 41 -3.60 13.17 1.28
C ALA A 41 -3.04 14.57 1.51
N ASN A 42 -3.91 15.57 1.62
CA ASN A 42 -3.53 16.96 1.93
C ASN A 42 -2.88 17.14 3.32
N LEU A 43 -3.17 16.27 4.28
CA LEU A 43 -2.47 16.27 5.56
C LEU A 43 -1.09 15.63 5.44
N TYR A 44 -0.96 14.54 4.69
CA TYR A 44 0.33 13.90 4.44
C TYR A 44 1.28 14.83 3.69
N ASP A 45 0.78 15.57 2.70
CA ASP A 45 1.54 16.58 1.97
C ASP A 45 2.12 17.69 2.88
N LYS A 46 1.43 18.05 3.96
CA LYS A 46 1.89 19.06 4.92
C LYS A 46 2.95 18.57 5.91
N LEU A 47 3.27 17.30 5.92
CA LEU A 47 4.26 16.75 6.86
C LEU A 47 5.70 17.09 6.49
N GLY A 48 5.97 17.47 5.23
CA GLY A 48 7.29 17.82 4.71
C GLY A 48 8.17 16.61 4.42
N TYR A 49 8.17 15.59 5.26
CA TYR A 49 8.85 14.32 5.06
C TYR A 49 8.19 13.20 5.86
N ILE A 50 8.06 12.04 5.25
CA ILE A 50 7.52 10.84 5.88
C ILE A 50 8.65 9.81 5.98
N ASP A 51 9.15 9.53 7.19
CA ASP A 51 10.20 8.51 7.38
C ASP A 51 9.69 7.11 7.05
N LEU A 52 8.43 6.82 7.36
CA LEU A 52 7.81 5.51 7.11
C LEU A 52 6.32 5.65 6.84
N LEU A 53 5.89 5.13 5.70
CA LEU A 53 4.49 4.93 5.35
C LEU A 53 4.17 3.44 5.44
N ILE A 54 3.13 3.09 6.19
CA ILE A 54 2.67 1.71 6.36
C ILE A 54 1.25 1.61 5.81
N LEU A 55 1.01 0.67 4.91
CA LEU A 55 -0.33 0.21 4.57
C LEU A 55 -0.54 -1.17 5.20
N THR A 56 -1.54 -1.26 6.07
CA THR A 56 -1.81 -2.50 6.82
C THR A 56 -2.45 -3.56 5.93
N HIS A 57 -3.40 -3.16 5.09
CA HIS A 57 -4.09 -4.01 4.10
C HIS A 57 -4.73 -3.15 2.99
N TYR A 58 -5.28 -3.81 1.97
CA TYR A 58 -5.74 -3.16 0.74
C TYR A 58 -7.24 -2.84 0.71
N ASP A 59 -7.95 -2.94 1.83
CA ASP A 59 -9.35 -2.56 1.84
C ASP A 59 -9.51 -1.08 1.56
N ASN A 60 -10.57 -0.73 0.88
CA ASN A 60 -10.78 0.60 0.33
C ASN A 60 -10.82 1.70 1.41
N ASP A 61 -11.20 1.32 2.63
CA ASP A 61 -11.23 2.19 3.79
C ASP A 61 -9.86 2.40 4.47
N HIS A 62 -8.79 1.82 3.92
CA HIS A 62 -7.40 2.00 4.35
C HIS A 62 -6.48 2.57 3.26
N ILE A 63 -6.75 2.27 1.99
CA ILE A 63 -5.82 2.58 0.89
C ILE A 63 -6.10 3.92 0.19
N ALA A 64 -7.36 4.40 0.21
CA ALA A 64 -7.78 5.46 -0.71
C ALA A 64 -6.98 6.77 -0.58
N GLY A 65 -6.72 7.23 0.64
CA GLY A 65 -5.91 8.45 0.85
C GLY A 65 -4.45 8.28 0.47
N ILE A 66 -3.90 7.06 0.54
CA ILE A 66 -2.53 6.78 0.06
C ILE A 66 -2.47 6.85 -1.47
N LEU A 67 -3.45 6.28 -2.16
CA LEU A 67 -3.54 6.38 -3.62
C LEU A 67 -3.70 7.83 -4.07
N GLU A 68 -4.53 8.59 -3.39
CA GLU A 68 -4.72 10.03 -3.66
C GLU A 68 -3.41 10.81 -3.43
N PHE A 69 -2.73 10.59 -2.30
CA PHE A 69 -1.45 11.21 -2.01
C PHE A 69 -0.40 10.92 -3.09
N PHE A 70 -0.24 9.66 -3.47
CA PHE A 70 0.71 9.28 -4.51
C PHE A 70 0.31 9.78 -5.90
N SER A 71 -0.99 9.88 -6.19
CA SER A 71 -1.49 10.45 -7.46
C SER A 71 -1.13 11.93 -7.59
N GLN A 72 -1.19 12.70 -6.51
CA GLN A 72 -0.80 14.10 -6.48
C GLN A 72 0.70 14.29 -6.75
N HIS A 73 1.54 13.33 -6.34
CA HIS A 73 3.00 13.37 -6.45
C HIS A 73 3.60 12.55 -7.60
N LYS A 74 2.80 12.06 -8.52
CA LYS A 74 3.24 11.16 -9.62
C LYS A 74 4.34 11.73 -10.53
N HIS A 75 4.56 13.03 -10.53
CA HIS A 75 5.59 13.71 -11.32
C HIS A 75 6.75 14.25 -10.48
N ASP A 76 6.71 14.06 -9.18
CA ASP A 76 7.74 14.56 -8.28
C ASP A 76 8.96 13.65 -8.31
N THR A 77 10.13 14.27 -8.28
CA THR A 77 11.43 13.59 -8.32
C THR A 77 12.27 13.84 -7.06
N SER A 78 11.75 14.61 -6.13
CA SER A 78 12.40 14.87 -4.84
C SER A 78 11.96 13.83 -3.82
N GLU A 79 12.90 13.30 -3.05
CA GLU A 79 12.60 12.35 -1.99
C GLU A 79 11.68 12.98 -0.94
N TYR A 80 10.55 12.36 -0.71
CA TYR A 80 9.55 12.78 0.27
C TYR A 80 9.19 11.65 1.25
N VAL A 81 9.30 10.40 0.81
CA VAL A 81 8.98 9.22 1.61
C VAL A 81 10.21 8.32 1.72
N GLY A 82 10.74 8.18 2.93
CA GLY A 82 11.92 7.35 3.20
C GLY A 82 11.66 5.87 2.95
N GLN A 83 10.61 5.32 3.54
CA GLN A 83 10.24 3.92 3.33
C GLN A 83 8.73 3.76 3.20
N VAL A 84 8.32 2.85 2.32
CA VAL A 84 6.95 2.34 2.25
C VAL A 84 6.95 0.86 2.61
N TRP A 85 6.12 0.48 3.58
CA TRP A 85 5.90 -0.91 3.98
C TRP A 85 4.52 -1.34 3.57
N VAL A 86 4.45 -2.25 2.63
CA VAL A 86 3.22 -2.87 2.15
C VAL A 86 3.56 -4.19 1.50
N ASN A 87 2.83 -5.23 1.83
CA ASN A 87 2.92 -6.48 1.10
C ASN A 87 2.31 -6.30 -0.29
N GLY A 88 3.03 -6.67 -1.35
CA GLY A 88 2.69 -6.36 -2.74
C GLY A 88 1.35 -6.94 -3.21
N ALA A 89 0.88 -6.51 -4.38
CA ALA A 89 -0.41 -6.93 -4.96
C ALA A 89 -0.57 -8.44 -5.10
N GLN A 90 0.53 -9.16 -5.24
CA GLN A 90 0.56 -10.63 -5.27
C GLN A 90 0.24 -11.28 -3.91
N LEU A 91 0.17 -10.50 -2.83
CA LEU A 91 -0.07 -10.96 -1.46
C LEU A 91 -1.43 -10.49 -0.91
N ILE A 92 -2.36 -10.08 -1.78
CA ILE A 92 -3.67 -9.61 -1.37
C ILE A 92 -4.56 -10.77 -0.95
N TYR A 93 -5.19 -10.59 0.20
CA TYR A 93 -6.19 -11.52 0.72
C TYR A 93 -7.50 -11.42 -0.05
N TYR A 94 -8.02 -12.56 -0.51
CA TYR A 94 -9.37 -12.70 -1.01
C TYR A 94 -10.16 -13.62 -0.09
N ASP A 95 -11.15 -13.07 0.58
CA ASP A 95 -12.26 -13.84 1.10
C ASP A 95 -13.13 -14.31 -0.08
N ASP A 96 -13.86 -15.40 0.07
CA ASP A 96 -14.62 -16.08 -1.00
C ASP A 96 -15.63 -15.18 -1.75
N GLU A 97 -15.96 -14.02 -1.21
CA GLU A 97 -16.65 -12.94 -1.91
C GLU A 97 -15.64 -11.97 -2.52
N VAL A 98 -15.23 -12.25 -3.75
CA VAL A 98 -14.22 -11.52 -4.51
C VAL A 98 -14.49 -10.01 -4.52
N ASN A 99 -13.79 -9.27 -3.70
CA ASN A 99 -13.73 -7.81 -3.80
C ASN A 99 -12.78 -7.41 -4.94
N THR A 100 -13.30 -7.39 -6.16
CA THR A 100 -12.54 -7.01 -7.36
C THR A 100 -11.97 -5.59 -7.28
N ALA A 101 -12.61 -4.69 -6.53
CA ALA A 101 -12.16 -3.32 -6.33
C ALA A 101 -10.86 -3.27 -5.51
N ALA A 102 -10.77 -4.00 -4.40
CA ALA A 102 -9.54 -4.05 -3.59
C ALA A 102 -8.33 -4.58 -4.37
N TYR A 103 -8.56 -5.52 -5.30
CA TYR A 103 -7.50 -6.01 -6.19
C TYR A 103 -7.01 -4.95 -7.18
N GLU A 104 -7.94 -4.22 -7.78
CA GLU A 104 -7.61 -3.15 -8.72
C GLU A 104 -6.81 -2.04 -8.00
N ASP A 105 -7.23 -1.64 -6.83
CA ASP A 105 -6.55 -0.65 -6.00
C ASP A 105 -5.14 -1.10 -5.60
N ALA A 106 -4.98 -2.35 -5.22
CA ALA A 106 -3.67 -2.91 -4.88
C ALA A 106 -2.73 -3.01 -6.08
N PHE A 107 -3.24 -3.37 -7.25
CA PHE A 107 -2.48 -3.36 -8.49
C PHE A 107 -2.05 -1.94 -8.85
N ASN A 108 -2.98 -0.99 -8.79
CA ASN A 108 -2.73 0.43 -9.04
C ASN A 108 -1.67 0.97 -8.08
N LEU A 109 -1.77 0.64 -6.79
CA LEU A 109 -0.76 1.02 -5.79
C LEU A 109 0.61 0.45 -6.14
N THR A 110 0.69 -0.84 -6.49
CA THR A 110 1.97 -1.49 -6.82
C THR A 110 2.64 -0.82 -8.02
N VAL A 111 1.88 -0.49 -9.07
CA VAL A 111 2.39 0.25 -10.23
C VAL A 111 2.86 1.64 -9.85
N CYS A 112 2.08 2.34 -9.02
CA CYS A 112 2.38 3.68 -8.53
C CYS A 112 3.65 3.69 -7.67
N LEU A 113 3.79 2.75 -6.73
CA LEU A 113 4.98 2.62 -5.88
C LEU A 113 6.25 2.40 -6.69
N LYS A 114 6.18 1.54 -7.71
CA LYS A 114 7.31 1.31 -8.60
C LYS A 114 7.70 2.58 -9.34
N HIS A 115 6.73 3.29 -9.91
CA HIS A 115 6.95 4.55 -10.60
C HIS A 115 7.60 5.60 -9.68
N LEU A 116 7.03 5.85 -8.52
CA LEU A 116 7.52 6.85 -7.56
C LEU A 116 8.91 6.51 -7.00
N LYS A 117 9.20 5.22 -6.82
CA LYS A 117 10.53 4.77 -6.43
C LYS A 117 11.56 5.00 -7.56
N ASP A 118 11.21 4.66 -8.79
CA ASP A 118 12.09 4.84 -9.95
C ASP A 118 12.38 6.33 -10.22
N HIS A 119 11.50 7.24 -9.82
CA HIS A 119 11.65 8.70 -9.93
C HIS A 119 12.24 9.36 -8.67
N GLY A 120 12.50 8.61 -7.61
CA GLY A 120 13.18 9.10 -6.41
C GLY A 120 12.29 9.76 -5.35
N PHE A 121 10.97 9.80 -5.53
CA PHE A 121 10.02 10.29 -4.53
C PHE A 121 9.96 9.37 -3.30
N ILE A 122 10.05 8.06 -3.52
CA ILE A 122 10.16 7.03 -2.50
C ILE A 122 11.57 6.48 -2.50
N CYS A 123 12.28 6.53 -1.36
CA CYS A 123 13.63 5.97 -1.26
C CYS A 123 13.60 4.43 -1.27
N GLN A 124 12.75 3.82 -0.46
CA GLN A 124 12.65 2.37 -0.35
C GLN A 124 11.20 1.89 -0.29
N TRP A 125 10.93 0.80 -1.00
CA TRP A 125 9.71 0.02 -0.82
C TRP A 125 10.07 -1.37 -0.30
N ARG A 126 9.45 -1.77 0.81
CA ARG A 126 9.64 -3.07 1.45
C ARG A 126 8.37 -3.89 1.36
N ASP A 127 8.53 -5.10 0.86
CA ASP A 127 7.54 -6.16 0.73
C ASP A 127 7.93 -7.36 1.60
N GLY A 128 7.06 -8.37 1.70
CA GLY A 128 7.32 -9.58 2.48
C GLY A 128 7.39 -9.34 3.98
N ILE A 129 6.60 -8.39 4.49
CA ILE A 129 6.59 -7.98 5.89
C ILE A 129 5.78 -8.98 6.70
N THR A 130 6.43 -9.66 7.65
CA THR A 130 5.83 -10.73 8.47
C THR A 130 6.29 -10.64 9.93
N CYS A 131 5.53 -11.29 10.82
CA CYS A 131 5.89 -11.40 12.24
C CYS A 131 7.12 -12.31 12.49
N ASP A 132 7.55 -13.09 11.48
CA ASP A 132 8.75 -13.93 11.58
C ASP A 132 10.05 -13.14 11.34
N MET A 133 9.92 -11.86 10.99
CA MET A 133 11.07 -10.97 10.83
C MET A 133 11.63 -10.55 12.18
N ASN A 134 12.95 -10.29 12.20
CA ASN A 134 13.54 -9.64 13.36
C ASN A 134 12.92 -8.27 13.60
N PRO A 135 12.73 -7.86 14.85
CA PRO A 135 12.30 -6.51 15.18
C PRO A 135 13.17 -5.46 14.50
N ILE A 136 12.55 -4.39 14.02
CA ILE A 136 13.29 -3.29 13.44
C ILE A 136 13.65 -2.32 14.56
N ILE A 137 14.93 -2.21 14.83
CA ILE A 137 15.47 -1.33 15.86
C ILE A 137 16.17 -0.18 15.14
N LYS A 138 15.77 1.04 15.46
CA LYS A 138 16.41 2.25 14.96
C LYS A 138 16.49 3.27 16.09
N ASP A 139 17.71 3.69 16.41
CA ASP A 139 17.99 4.57 17.53
C ASP A 139 17.39 4.02 18.85
N ASP A 140 16.45 4.71 19.47
CA ASP A 140 15.83 4.35 20.74
C ASP A 140 14.42 3.78 20.58
N PHE A 141 14.01 3.47 19.34
CA PHE A 141 12.70 2.87 19.10
C PHE A 141 12.80 1.49 18.42
N ARG A 142 11.77 0.71 18.66
CA ARG A 142 11.64 -0.65 18.14
C ARG A 142 10.26 -0.83 17.52
N ILE A 143 10.20 -1.45 16.35
CA ILE A 143 8.97 -1.86 15.68
C ILE A 143 8.96 -3.39 15.63
N ASP A 144 7.94 -3.98 16.22
CA ASP A 144 7.64 -5.41 16.14
C ASP A 144 6.44 -5.61 15.22
N ILE A 145 6.58 -6.53 14.26
CA ILE A 145 5.50 -6.93 13.36
C ILE A 145 4.74 -8.08 14.04
N LEU A 146 3.45 -7.92 14.24
CA LEU A 146 2.61 -8.92 14.93
C LEU A 146 1.90 -9.86 13.96
N SER A 147 1.68 -9.42 12.73
CA SER A 147 0.96 -10.15 11.67
C SER A 147 1.30 -9.55 10.30
N PRO A 148 1.17 -10.33 9.21
CA PRO A 148 0.91 -11.76 9.12
C PRO A 148 2.16 -12.62 9.39
N SER A 149 2.02 -13.94 9.54
CA SER A 149 3.16 -14.86 9.48
C SER A 149 3.58 -15.14 8.03
N THR A 150 4.81 -15.61 7.84
CA THR A 150 5.29 -16.03 6.51
C THR A 150 4.44 -17.14 5.91
N GLU A 151 3.91 -18.04 6.73
CA GLU A 151 3.03 -19.13 6.28
C GLU A 151 1.72 -18.59 5.74
N ILE A 152 1.11 -17.62 6.44
CA ILE A 152 -0.12 -16.95 5.98
C ILE A 152 0.16 -16.25 4.65
N LEU A 153 1.23 -15.45 4.53
CA LEU A 153 1.58 -14.79 3.27
C LEU A 153 1.75 -15.77 2.12
N ARG A 154 2.47 -16.87 2.31
CA ARG A 154 2.66 -17.89 1.27
C ARG A 154 1.35 -18.56 0.85
N THR A 155 0.42 -18.74 1.78
CA THR A 155 -0.89 -19.31 1.47
C THR A 155 -1.70 -18.35 0.59
N LEU A 156 -1.67 -17.06 0.94
CA LEU A 156 -2.28 -15.97 0.16
C LEU A 156 -1.68 -15.90 -1.25
N GLU A 157 -0.35 -15.91 -1.36
CA GLU A 157 0.37 -15.88 -2.63
C GLU A 157 -0.01 -17.03 -3.57
N LYS A 158 -0.16 -18.25 -3.06
CA LYS A 158 -0.61 -19.40 -3.85
C LYS A 158 -2.04 -19.22 -4.37
N SER A 159 -2.94 -18.72 -3.56
CA SER A 159 -4.33 -18.45 -3.94
C SER A 159 -4.40 -17.39 -5.03
N LEU A 160 -3.58 -16.36 -4.95
CA LEU A 160 -3.51 -15.26 -5.92
C LEU A 160 -2.91 -15.68 -7.27
N ASN A 161 -1.87 -16.50 -7.27
CA ASN A 161 -1.29 -17.02 -8.51
C ASN A 161 -2.32 -17.82 -9.32
N ILE A 162 -3.18 -18.60 -8.67
CA ILE A 162 -4.28 -19.33 -9.32
C ILE A 162 -5.28 -18.35 -9.94
N MET A 163 -5.58 -17.27 -9.24
CA MET A 163 -6.54 -16.26 -9.70
C MET A 163 -6.00 -15.40 -10.84
N TRP A 164 -4.73 -15.03 -10.80
CA TRP A 164 -4.03 -14.37 -11.91
C TRP A 164 -4.11 -15.18 -13.19
N MET A 165 -3.80 -16.46 -13.10
CA MET A 165 -3.92 -17.38 -14.24
C MET A 165 -5.35 -17.44 -14.77
N ASN A 166 -6.35 -17.50 -13.88
CA ASN A 166 -7.75 -17.52 -14.28
C ASN A 166 -8.21 -16.22 -14.93
N MET A 167 -7.76 -15.05 -14.43
CA MET A 167 -8.08 -13.74 -14.99
C MET A 167 -7.42 -13.52 -16.34
N VAL A 168 -6.14 -13.87 -16.50
CA VAL A 168 -5.41 -13.82 -17.77
C VAL A 168 -6.07 -14.74 -18.79
N CYS A 169 -6.45 -15.97 -18.42
CA CYS A 169 -7.18 -16.87 -19.29
C CYS A 169 -8.53 -16.31 -19.74
N ARG A 170 -9.30 -15.69 -18.84
CA ARG A 170 -10.58 -15.03 -19.18
C ARG A 170 -10.37 -13.85 -20.13
N MET A 171 -9.36 -13.03 -19.87
CA MET A 171 -9.04 -11.89 -20.73
C MET A 171 -8.61 -12.33 -22.14
N ILE A 172 -7.79 -13.38 -22.25
CA ILE A 172 -7.41 -13.99 -23.54
C ILE A 172 -8.64 -14.55 -24.25
N GLN A 173 -9.55 -15.23 -23.54
CA GLN A 173 -10.80 -15.74 -24.11
C GLN A 173 -11.71 -14.64 -24.62
N MET A 174 -11.83 -13.50 -23.88
CA MET A 174 -12.61 -12.34 -24.35
C MET A 174 -11.98 -11.70 -25.59
N LEU A 175 -10.66 -11.54 -25.63
CA LEU A 175 -9.97 -11.01 -26.79
C LEU A 175 -10.12 -11.92 -28.01
N MET A 176 -9.97 -13.24 -27.83
CA MET A 176 -10.17 -14.21 -28.91
C MET A 176 -11.63 -14.24 -29.41
N LYS A 177 -12.61 -14.05 -28.53
CA LYS A 177 -14.03 -13.96 -28.90
C LYS A 177 -14.32 -12.68 -29.69
N ARG A 178 -13.70 -11.56 -29.34
CA ARG A 178 -13.80 -10.28 -30.04
C ARG A 178 -13.12 -10.34 -31.42
N TYR A 179 -11.99 -11.00 -31.54
CA TYR A 179 -11.32 -11.22 -32.83
C TYR A 179 -12.10 -12.14 -33.75
N ARG A 180 -12.79 -13.18 -33.22
CA ARG A 180 -13.63 -14.12 -34.01
C ARG A 180 -14.88 -13.44 -34.60
N LEU A 181 -15.35 -12.34 -33.99
CA LEU A 181 -16.47 -11.54 -34.48
C LEU A 181 -16.07 -10.48 -35.51
N LEU A 182 -14.75 -10.29 -35.75
CA LEU A 182 -14.20 -9.30 -36.68
C LEU A 182 -13.58 -9.95 -37.93
N MET A 183 -13.60 -11.27 -38.04
CA MET A 183 -13.19 -11.98 -39.26
C MET A 183 -14.44 -12.24 -40.12
N PRO A 184 -14.39 -11.87 -41.44
CA PRO A 184 -15.48 -12.12 -42.38
C PRO A 184 -15.70 -13.61 -42.63
#